data_8c122c604fba41e3f844b63a7ab44402
#
_entry.id   8c122c604fba41e3f844b63a7ab44402
#
_cell.length_a   1.000
_cell.length_b   1.000
_cell.length_c   1.000
_cell.angle_alpha   90.00
_cell.angle_beta   90.00
_cell.angle_gamma   90.00
#
_symmetry.space_group_name_H-M   'P 1'
#
loop_
_entity.id
_entity.type
_entity.pdbx_description
1 polymer ?
#
loop_
_entity_poly.entity_id
_entity_poly.type
_entity_poly.pdbx_seq_one_letter_code
_entity_poly.pdbx_strand_id
1 'polypeptide(L)'
;MDLFEKNLKLLQKHDPALANRVKRHGPPENVRVSLSKEGLPVPQIAGTSLHSQYHPVKEAEQLTRGFEYDENSRTVVFGLGFGYHVLPLLEKGEVTVIEPLMTIFKAFMSSVDLKPFLPGVRFRIAETPASLLARYEPKCWNIFKHIPSIRIGEAYYKQLEKGLEARKFISNKSLKVLVVKPIYGGSLPTANYCVDALKNLGHEVETVDCDKFADGFFSLKETTKIKTNAEFLSQKFLNLMGEVTAAKAAEFRPDMILALAQAPLTPEAIHRLKELEIPVTFWFVEDFRTLPYWKEVASAYDHFFTIQKDEFHPELISAGVKDCYYLPQAAHSDAHRPLELSFEQKKLYKADLSFMGAAYHNRVQSFPRLLDMDFKIWGTGWDLDSPLGKRVQNDNKRVSTDETVNIYNAAKINLNLHSSLYHYGINPDGDFVNPRTFEIASCKGFQLLDNRSDLLNLFNVDEELVVFNSLDELKDQIIFYIANPDMRNEIANRSYHRVLAEHTIEHRMQELLIHVFINRVDSLQKNEESRLDPLSYFIEKAGRDTILGEYLEEFEGAKNFSLKTLATHIHNGEGDLNDTETLLMMLDQLMQEKA
;
A
#
# COMPACT_ATOMS: atom_id res chain seq x y z
N MET A 1 -15.23 -14.48 35.30
CA MET A 1 -14.61 -13.99 34.05
C MET A 1 -13.57 -15.05 33.69
N ASP A 2 -13.70 -15.66 32.54
CA ASP A 2 -12.72 -16.63 32.08
C ASP A 2 -11.36 -15.97 31.77
N LEU A 3 -10.32 -16.76 31.55
CA LEU A 3 -8.98 -16.25 31.31
C LEU A 3 -8.90 -15.44 30.01
N PHE A 4 -9.61 -15.88 28.96
CA PHE A 4 -9.66 -15.20 27.68
C PHE A 4 -10.22 -13.76 27.83
N GLU A 5 -11.35 -13.61 28.50
CA GLU A 5 -11.98 -12.30 28.73
C GLU A 5 -11.09 -11.38 29.58
N LYS A 6 -10.36 -11.93 30.55
CA LYS A 6 -9.38 -11.18 31.35
C LYS A 6 -8.25 -10.67 30.46
N ASN A 7 -7.67 -11.55 29.66
CA ASN A 7 -6.58 -11.22 28.74
C ASN A 7 -7.01 -10.25 27.64
N LEU A 8 -8.23 -10.41 27.11
CA LEU A 8 -8.78 -9.51 26.09
C LEU A 8 -8.91 -8.07 26.62
N LYS A 9 -9.37 -7.89 27.87
CA LYS A 9 -9.42 -6.58 28.52
C LYS A 9 -8.03 -5.96 28.74
N LEU A 10 -7.03 -6.77 29.02
CA LEU A 10 -5.64 -6.31 29.12
C LEU A 10 -5.12 -5.91 27.74
N LEU A 11 -5.31 -6.75 26.72
CA LEU A 11 -4.89 -6.47 25.37
C LEU A 11 -5.59 -5.22 24.81
N GLN A 12 -6.88 -5.02 25.12
CA GLN A 12 -7.64 -3.83 24.71
C GLN A 12 -7.01 -2.52 25.20
N LYS A 13 -6.30 -2.54 26.32
CA LYS A 13 -5.60 -1.36 26.86
C LYS A 13 -4.23 -1.12 26.21
N HIS A 14 -3.58 -2.16 25.69
CA HIS A 14 -2.23 -2.07 25.15
C HIS A 14 -2.19 -2.06 23.62
N ASP A 15 -3.06 -2.84 22.97
CA ASP A 15 -3.22 -2.93 21.52
C ASP A 15 -4.70 -3.16 21.16
N PRO A 16 -5.52 -2.11 21.14
CA PRO A 16 -6.95 -2.21 20.82
C PRO A 16 -7.21 -2.81 19.45
N ALA A 17 -6.36 -2.50 18.45
CA ALA A 17 -6.50 -3.02 17.08
C ALA A 17 -6.34 -4.55 17.05
N LEU A 18 -5.31 -5.08 17.72
CA LEU A 18 -5.12 -6.53 17.83
C LEU A 18 -6.25 -7.17 18.65
N ALA A 19 -6.68 -6.55 19.76
CA ALA A 19 -7.79 -7.05 20.57
C ALA A 19 -9.08 -7.19 19.76
N ASN A 20 -9.40 -6.20 18.92
CA ASN A 20 -10.55 -6.25 18.03
C ASN A 20 -10.43 -7.37 16.97
N ARG A 21 -9.25 -7.57 16.39
CA ARG A 21 -9.00 -8.69 15.45
C ARG A 21 -9.18 -10.05 16.14
N VAL A 22 -8.65 -10.21 17.33
CA VAL A 22 -8.81 -11.42 18.14
C VAL A 22 -10.28 -11.70 18.48
N LYS A 23 -11.04 -10.67 18.84
CA LYS A 23 -12.47 -10.79 19.17
C LYS A 23 -13.31 -11.26 17.98
N ARG A 24 -13.00 -10.74 16.77
CA ARG A 24 -13.72 -11.09 15.53
C ARG A 24 -13.37 -12.47 14.99
N HIS A 25 -12.17 -12.96 15.29
CA HIS A 25 -11.74 -14.28 14.84
C HIS A 25 -12.57 -15.37 15.53
N GLY A 26 -12.98 -16.40 14.79
CA GLY A 26 -13.67 -17.58 15.32
C GLY A 26 -12.91 -18.28 16.45
N PRO A 27 -13.48 -19.33 17.05
CA PRO A 27 -12.76 -20.14 18.03
C PRO A 27 -11.46 -20.70 17.43
N PRO A 28 -10.43 -21.03 18.26
CA PRO A 28 -9.17 -21.56 17.75
C PRO A 28 -9.34 -22.96 17.18
N GLU A 29 -9.61 -23.04 15.89
CA GLU A 29 -9.74 -24.33 15.18
C GLU A 29 -8.37 -24.99 15.02
N ASN A 30 -8.34 -26.32 15.05
CA ASN A 30 -7.15 -27.16 14.84
C ASN A 30 -6.02 -27.00 15.87
N VAL A 31 -6.24 -26.29 16.98
CA VAL A 31 -5.31 -26.21 18.11
C VAL A 31 -5.85 -27.05 19.27
N ARG A 32 -5.12 -28.08 19.66
CA ARG A 32 -5.39 -28.84 20.88
C ARG A 32 -4.47 -28.36 22.00
N VAL A 33 -5.00 -28.17 23.19
CA VAL A 33 -4.21 -27.81 24.37
C VAL A 33 -4.19 -29.00 25.32
N SER A 34 -2.98 -29.48 25.64
CA SER A 34 -2.75 -30.50 26.66
C SER A 34 -2.00 -29.91 27.86
N LEU A 35 -2.01 -30.58 29.00
CA LEU A 35 -1.16 -30.19 30.12
C LEU A 35 0.15 -30.97 30.10
N SER A 36 1.26 -30.29 30.34
CA SER A 36 2.56 -30.92 30.58
C SER A 36 2.57 -31.68 31.89
N LYS A 37 3.63 -32.45 32.19
CA LYS A 37 3.81 -33.10 33.49
C LYS A 37 3.87 -32.09 34.65
N GLU A 38 4.22 -30.86 34.40
CA GLU A 38 4.23 -29.76 35.39
C GLU A 38 2.88 -29.04 35.49
N GLY A 39 1.83 -29.48 34.75
CA GLY A 39 0.51 -28.88 34.76
C GLY A 39 0.40 -27.60 33.92
N LEU A 40 1.39 -27.28 33.09
CA LEU A 40 1.39 -26.11 32.23
C LEU A 40 0.76 -26.42 30.85
N PRO A 41 0.01 -25.49 30.24
CA PRO A 41 -0.65 -25.71 28.97
C PRO A 41 0.36 -25.79 27.80
N VAL A 42 0.21 -26.78 26.93
CA VAL A 42 1.05 -26.99 25.75
C VAL A 42 0.18 -27.11 24.51
N PRO A 43 0.35 -26.22 23.50
CA PRO A 43 -0.41 -26.28 22.27
C PRO A 43 0.13 -27.37 21.35
N GLN A 44 -0.79 -28.03 20.65
CA GLN A 44 -0.52 -29.02 19.61
C GLN A 44 -1.29 -28.62 18.33
N ILE A 45 -0.61 -28.65 17.20
CA ILE A 45 -1.18 -28.41 15.87
C ILE A 45 -0.70 -29.50 14.92
N ALA A 46 -1.62 -30.09 14.16
CA ALA A 46 -1.32 -31.16 13.20
C ALA A 46 -0.46 -32.29 13.80
N GLY A 47 -0.71 -32.63 15.07
CA GLY A 47 0.04 -33.67 15.81
C GLY A 47 1.40 -33.22 16.38
N THR A 48 1.83 -31.98 16.11
CA THR A 48 3.10 -31.42 16.60
C THR A 48 2.87 -30.61 17.87
N SER A 49 3.57 -30.96 18.95
CA SER A 49 3.64 -30.13 20.18
C SER A 49 4.59 -28.97 19.95
N LEU A 50 4.18 -27.77 20.31
CA LEU A 50 5.03 -26.56 20.15
C LEU A 50 5.98 -26.36 21.34
N HIS A 51 5.77 -27.02 22.45
CA HIS A 51 6.65 -27.03 23.63
C HIS A 51 6.76 -28.43 24.22
N SER A 52 7.74 -28.62 25.10
CA SER A 52 7.93 -29.87 25.82
C SER A 52 6.68 -30.28 26.63
N GLN A 53 6.27 -31.52 26.47
CA GLN A 53 5.17 -32.11 27.26
C GLN A 53 5.60 -32.45 28.70
N TYR A 54 6.88 -32.29 29.03
CA TYR A 54 7.43 -32.60 30.34
C TYR A 54 7.73 -31.31 31.12
N HIS A 55 8.65 -30.48 30.59
CA HIS A 55 9.22 -29.31 31.27
C HIS A 55 9.30 -28.11 30.29
N PRO A 56 8.19 -27.47 29.93
CA PRO A 56 8.19 -26.42 28.92
C PRO A 56 8.99 -25.16 29.32
N VAL A 57 9.04 -24.81 30.58
CA VAL A 57 9.83 -23.67 31.09
C VAL A 57 11.33 -23.97 31.00
N LYS A 58 11.75 -25.17 31.46
CA LYS A 58 13.16 -25.57 31.41
C LYS A 58 13.68 -25.69 29.96
N GLU A 59 12.84 -26.20 29.06
CA GLU A 59 13.13 -26.20 27.62
C GLU A 59 13.36 -24.76 27.11
N ALA A 60 12.47 -23.85 27.45
CA ALA A 60 12.54 -22.43 27.05
C ALA A 60 13.83 -21.77 27.56
N GLU A 61 14.20 -21.98 28.82
CA GLU A 61 15.46 -21.49 29.39
C GLU A 61 16.69 -22.04 28.65
N GLN A 62 16.66 -23.35 28.31
CA GLN A 62 17.75 -23.98 27.56
C GLN A 62 17.88 -23.40 26.15
N LEU A 63 16.76 -23.20 25.43
CA LEU A 63 16.73 -22.66 24.09
C LEU A 63 17.24 -21.20 24.04
N THR A 64 16.93 -20.42 25.07
CA THR A 64 17.29 -18.98 25.10
C THR A 64 18.66 -18.70 25.72
N ARG A 65 19.28 -19.67 26.41
CA ARG A 65 20.56 -19.51 27.09
C ARG A 65 21.70 -19.15 26.16
N GLY A 66 21.72 -19.71 24.95
CA GLY A 66 22.74 -19.46 23.93
C GLY A 66 22.41 -18.33 22.95
N PHE A 67 21.31 -17.61 23.18
CA PHE A 67 20.92 -16.52 22.30
C PHE A 67 21.77 -15.28 22.58
N GLU A 68 22.60 -14.90 21.60
CA GLU A 68 23.42 -13.71 21.66
C GLU A 68 22.50 -12.46 21.57
N TYR A 69 22.70 -11.56 22.50
CA TYR A 69 21.94 -10.32 22.59
C TYR A 69 22.84 -9.14 22.20
N ASP A 70 22.39 -8.36 21.23
CA ASP A 70 22.98 -7.09 20.87
C ASP A 70 22.10 -5.96 21.43
N GLU A 71 22.63 -5.16 22.35
CA GLU A 71 21.91 -4.08 23.02
C GLU A 71 21.40 -3.00 22.07
N ASN A 72 21.99 -2.88 20.87
CA ASN A 72 21.58 -1.93 19.83
C ASN A 72 20.51 -2.52 18.89
N SER A 73 20.15 -3.77 19.06
CA SER A 73 19.20 -4.50 18.20
C SER A 73 17.92 -4.85 18.94
N ARG A 74 16.81 -4.85 18.23
CA ARG A 74 15.53 -5.32 18.77
C ARG A 74 15.46 -6.84 18.71
N THR A 75 15.10 -7.46 19.81
CA THR A 75 14.83 -8.90 19.83
C THR A 75 13.51 -9.19 19.13
N VAL A 76 13.59 -9.99 18.06
CA VAL A 76 12.43 -10.41 17.26
C VAL A 76 12.32 -11.93 17.35
N VAL A 77 11.17 -12.42 17.80
CA VAL A 77 10.88 -13.84 17.97
C VAL A 77 9.98 -14.32 16.84
N PHE A 78 10.45 -15.31 16.09
CA PHE A 78 9.65 -16.01 15.08
C PHE A 78 8.95 -17.19 15.73
N GLY A 79 7.66 -17.08 15.92
CA GLY A 79 6.79 -18.07 16.52
C GLY A 79 6.52 -17.85 18.01
N LEU A 80 5.26 -17.73 18.36
CA LEU A 80 4.80 -17.53 19.74
C LEU A 80 4.72 -18.84 20.52
N GLY A 81 4.18 -19.91 19.92
CA GLY A 81 3.71 -21.05 20.70
C GLY A 81 2.82 -20.59 21.85
N PHE A 82 3.18 -20.95 23.09
CA PHE A 82 2.56 -20.41 24.32
C PHE A 82 3.49 -19.47 25.10
N GLY A 83 4.54 -18.93 24.43
CA GLY A 83 5.36 -17.83 24.93
C GLY A 83 6.37 -18.18 26.01
N TYR A 84 6.58 -19.46 26.38
CA TYR A 84 7.54 -19.82 27.41
C TYR A 84 8.95 -19.33 27.12
N HIS A 85 9.39 -19.37 25.87
CA HIS A 85 10.71 -18.87 25.41
C HIS A 85 10.75 -17.32 25.28
N VAL A 86 9.59 -16.66 25.27
CA VAL A 86 9.53 -15.20 25.21
C VAL A 86 9.88 -14.58 26.57
N LEU A 87 9.45 -15.21 27.67
CA LEU A 87 9.67 -14.69 29.02
C LEU A 87 11.15 -14.50 29.39
N PRO A 88 12.06 -15.49 29.17
CA PRO A 88 13.49 -15.27 29.42
C PRO A 88 14.13 -14.21 28.51
N LEU A 89 13.60 -14.00 27.30
CA LEU A 89 14.08 -12.97 26.40
C LEU A 89 13.65 -11.56 26.85
N LEU A 90 12.49 -11.43 27.50
CA LEU A 90 12.03 -10.17 28.09
C LEU A 90 12.93 -9.65 29.20
N GLU A 91 13.64 -10.52 29.91
CA GLU A 91 14.60 -10.10 30.93
C GLU A 91 15.77 -9.30 30.33
N LYS A 92 16.01 -9.44 29.02
CA LYS A 92 17.06 -8.75 28.26
C LYS A 92 16.58 -7.48 27.56
N GLY A 93 15.28 -7.21 27.49
CA GLY A 93 14.71 -6.03 26.85
C GLY A 93 13.36 -6.27 26.18
N GLU A 94 12.88 -5.28 25.44
CA GLU A 94 11.63 -5.38 24.67
C GLU A 94 11.73 -6.46 23.59
N VAL A 95 10.66 -7.21 23.43
CA VAL A 95 10.55 -8.30 22.44
C VAL A 95 9.42 -8.04 21.47
N THR A 96 9.68 -8.23 20.16
CA THR A 96 8.63 -8.29 19.16
C THR A 96 8.38 -9.75 18.77
N VAL A 97 7.15 -10.24 18.93
CA VAL A 97 6.77 -11.60 18.56
C VAL A 97 5.98 -11.58 17.25
N ILE A 98 6.45 -12.35 16.27
CA ILE A 98 5.77 -12.54 14.97
C ILE A 98 5.14 -13.93 14.94
N GLU A 99 3.81 -13.97 14.89
CA GLU A 99 3.03 -15.21 14.81
C GLU A 99 2.00 -15.10 13.67
N PRO A 100 2.14 -15.90 12.59
CA PRO A 100 1.25 -15.84 11.46
C PRO A 100 -0.15 -16.38 11.74
N LEU A 101 -0.33 -17.23 12.74
CA LEU A 101 -1.57 -17.93 13.01
C LEU A 101 -2.37 -17.29 14.15
N MET A 102 -3.43 -16.57 13.82
CA MET A 102 -4.36 -16.00 14.80
C MET A 102 -4.94 -17.08 15.74
N THR A 103 -5.13 -18.30 15.26
CA THR A 103 -5.61 -19.44 16.04
C THR A 103 -4.67 -19.80 17.19
N ILE A 104 -3.33 -19.75 16.98
CA ILE A 104 -2.33 -19.97 18.04
C ILE A 104 -2.44 -18.84 19.07
N PHE A 105 -2.48 -17.59 18.62
CA PHE A 105 -2.57 -16.45 19.53
C PHE A 105 -3.87 -16.51 20.36
N LYS A 106 -4.99 -16.86 19.76
CA LYS A 106 -6.26 -17.01 20.47
C LYS A 106 -6.24 -18.16 21.47
N ALA A 107 -5.62 -19.29 21.13
CA ALA A 107 -5.41 -20.41 22.07
C ALA A 107 -4.48 -20.01 23.23
N PHE A 108 -3.41 -19.26 22.95
CA PHE A 108 -2.53 -18.66 23.94
C PHE A 108 -3.32 -17.76 24.91
N MET A 109 -4.12 -16.84 24.39
CA MET A 109 -4.97 -15.93 25.16
C MET A 109 -5.99 -16.67 26.04
N SER A 110 -6.39 -17.87 25.65
CA SER A 110 -7.35 -18.71 26.40
C SER A 110 -6.68 -19.57 27.48
N SER A 111 -5.36 -19.77 27.41
CA SER A 111 -4.64 -20.78 28.21
C SER A 111 -3.52 -20.20 29.08
N VAL A 112 -2.98 -19.03 28.76
CA VAL A 112 -1.83 -18.41 29.43
C VAL A 112 -2.19 -17.00 29.88
N ASP A 113 -1.77 -16.58 31.07
CA ASP A 113 -1.97 -15.19 31.55
C ASP A 113 -1.09 -14.25 30.75
N LEU A 114 -1.73 -13.24 30.11
CA LEU A 114 -1.05 -12.25 29.27
C LEU A 114 -0.24 -11.22 30.08
N LYS A 115 -0.57 -11.02 31.35
CA LYS A 115 0.02 -10.00 32.21
C LYS A 115 1.56 -10.02 32.26
N PRO A 116 2.25 -11.17 32.35
CA PRO A 116 3.72 -11.20 32.33
C PRO A 116 4.39 -10.71 31.05
N PHE A 117 3.66 -10.72 29.94
CA PHE A 117 4.17 -10.30 28.64
C PHE A 117 4.04 -8.80 28.39
N LEU A 118 3.15 -8.14 29.13
CA LEU A 118 2.89 -6.71 28.98
C LEU A 118 3.58 -5.90 30.10
N PRO A 119 4.18 -4.74 29.77
CA PRO A 119 4.18 -4.03 28.47
C PRO A 119 5.33 -4.39 27.52
N GLY A 120 6.22 -5.32 27.87
CA GLY A 120 7.50 -5.59 27.19
C GLY A 120 7.38 -6.31 25.84
N VAL A 121 6.23 -6.93 25.51
CA VAL A 121 6.04 -7.64 24.22
C VAL A 121 5.17 -6.84 23.27
N ARG A 122 5.66 -6.67 22.03
CA ARG A 122 4.86 -6.24 20.88
C ARG A 122 4.44 -7.46 20.06
N PHE A 123 3.15 -7.73 20.01
CA PHE A 123 2.62 -8.85 19.23
C PHE A 123 2.31 -8.41 17.79
N ARG A 124 2.88 -9.13 16.82
CA ARG A 124 2.62 -8.99 15.38
C ARG A 124 1.96 -10.28 14.89
N ILE A 125 0.64 -10.27 14.89
CA ILE A 125 -0.17 -11.47 14.71
C ILE A 125 -0.93 -11.41 13.40
N ALA A 126 -0.79 -12.45 12.57
CA ALA A 126 -1.47 -12.58 11.28
C ALA A 126 -1.27 -11.34 10.37
N GLU A 127 -0.06 -10.79 10.35
CA GLU A 127 0.37 -9.74 9.42
C GLU A 127 1.11 -10.37 8.24
N THR A 128 0.98 -9.81 7.04
CA THR A 128 1.76 -10.29 5.89
C THR A 128 3.23 -9.89 6.03
N PRO A 129 4.18 -10.67 5.47
CA PRO A 129 5.60 -10.32 5.51
C PRO A 129 5.88 -8.91 4.96
N ALA A 130 5.27 -8.53 3.84
CA ALA A 130 5.48 -7.23 3.23
C ALA A 130 4.98 -6.08 4.12
N SER A 131 3.76 -6.19 4.67
CA SER A 131 3.20 -5.19 5.59
C SER A 131 4.05 -5.01 6.85
N LEU A 132 4.52 -6.11 7.42
CA LEU A 132 5.37 -6.09 8.59
C LEU A 132 6.73 -5.42 8.31
N LEU A 133 7.38 -5.79 7.20
CA LEU A 133 8.70 -5.30 6.84
C LEU A 133 8.71 -3.85 6.33
N ALA A 134 7.60 -3.37 5.79
CA ALA A 134 7.45 -1.97 5.37
C ALA A 134 7.57 -0.98 6.55
N ARG A 135 7.12 -1.40 7.74
CA ARG A 135 7.07 -0.57 8.95
C ARG A 135 8.29 -0.69 9.86
N TYR A 136 9.18 -1.67 9.59
CA TYR A 136 10.34 -1.93 10.45
C TYR A 136 11.63 -1.95 9.65
N GLU A 137 12.69 -1.41 10.25
CA GLU A 137 14.04 -1.54 9.69
C GLU A 137 14.68 -2.87 10.10
N PRO A 138 14.93 -3.80 9.17
CA PRO A 138 15.51 -5.12 9.48
C PRO A 138 16.96 -5.06 10.00
N LYS A 139 17.66 -3.94 9.80
CA LYS A 139 19.07 -3.77 10.21
C LYS A 139 19.31 -3.96 11.70
N CYS A 140 18.27 -3.77 12.51
CA CYS A 140 18.33 -3.80 13.97
C CYS A 140 17.62 -5.01 14.56
N TRP A 141 17.45 -6.10 13.81
CA TRP A 141 16.74 -7.29 14.29
C TRP A 141 17.72 -8.37 14.74
N ASN A 142 17.59 -8.74 16.02
CA ASN A 142 18.20 -9.92 16.60
C ASN A 142 17.14 -11.03 16.64
N ILE A 143 17.22 -12.01 15.73
CA ILE A 143 16.12 -12.95 15.45
C ILE A 143 16.30 -14.24 16.24
N PHE A 144 15.37 -14.49 17.16
CA PHE A 144 15.20 -15.78 17.80
C PHE A 144 14.18 -16.63 17.06
N LYS A 145 14.56 -17.85 16.65
CA LYS A 145 13.72 -18.77 15.89
C LYS A 145 13.18 -19.89 16.78
N HIS A 146 11.87 -19.88 17.07
CA HIS A 146 11.21 -20.99 17.73
C HIS A 146 10.89 -22.10 16.72
N ILE A 147 11.79 -23.07 16.60
CA ILE A 147 11.76 -24.10 15.54
C ILE A 147 10.43 -24.86 15.43
N PRO A 148 9.75 -25.28 16.53
CA PRO A 148 8.45 -25.94 16.43
C PRO A 148 7.38 -25.05 15.76
N SER A 149 7.32 -23.77 16.10
CA SER A 149 6.40 -22.81 15.45
C SER A 149 6.74 -22.56 13.99
N ILE A 150 8.05 -22.48 13.67
CA ILE A 150 8.49 -22.30 12.27
C ILE A 150 8.06 -23.47 11.39
N ARG A 151 8.15 -24.70 11.87
CA ARG A 151 7.68 -25.88 11.12
C ARG A 151 6.20 -25.83 10.78
N ILE A 152 5.37 -25.31 11.69
CA ILE A 152 3.92 -25.15 11.44
C ILE A 152 3.64 -24.03 10.45
N GLY A 153 4.37 -22.92 10.53
CA GLY A 153 4.24 -21.74 9.65
C GLY A 153 5.31 -21.66 8.56
N GLU A 154 5.86 -22.79 8.08
CA GLU A 154 7.06 -22.83 7.23
C GLU A 154 6.98 -21.90 6.01
N ALA A 155 5.87 -21.94 5.29
CA ALA A 155 5.68 -21.12 4.10
C ALA A 155 5.74 -19.62 4.42
N TYR A 156 5.12 -19.20 5.53
CA TYR A 156 5.13 -17.82 5.97
C TYR A 156 6.55 -17.36 6.37
N TYR A 157 7.24 -18.14 7.20
CA TYR A 157 8.58 -17.75 7.66
C TYR A 157 9.62 -17.76 6.54
N LYS A 158 9.52 -18.67 5.55
CA LYS A 158 10.30 -18.60 4.32
C LYS A 158 10.04 -17.32 3.54
N GLN A 159 8.78 -16.92 3.42
CA GLN A 159 8.43 -15.64 2.77
C GLN A 159 8.94 -14.44 3.59
N LEU A 160 8.89 -14.49 4.92
CA LEU A 160 9.43 -13.43 5.77
C LEU A 160 10.95 -13.29 5.61
N GLU A 161 11.69 -14.39 5.55
CA GLU A 161 13.15 -14.39 5.31
C GLU A 161 13.50 -13.81 3.93
N LYS A 162 12.81 -14.25 2.88
CA LYS A 162 12.95 -13.65 1.53
C LYS A 162 12.59 -12.17 1.52
N GLY A 163 11.55 -11.80 2.26
CA GLY A 163 11.15 -10.41 2.43
C GLY A 163 12.23 -9.56 3.11
N LEU A 164 12.96 -10.12 4.09
CA LEU A 164 14.11 -9.46 4.71
C LEU A 164 15.24 -9.20 3.70
N GLU A 165 15.52 -10.17 2.83
CA GLU A 165 16.51 -10.02 1.75
C GLU A 165 16.06 -8.95 0.75
N ALA A 166 14.81 -9.00 0.29
CA ALA A 166 14.23 -8.01 -0.60
C ALA A 166 14.26 -6.60 0.03
N ARG A 167 13.84 -6.47 1.29
CA ARG A 167 13.87 -5.20 2.03
C ARG A 167 15.28 -4.63 2.13
N LYS A 168 16.27 -5.49 2.43
CA LYS A 168 17.68 -5.09 2.50
C LYS A 168 18.18 -4.62 1.14
N PHE A 169 17.85 -5.32 0.06
CA PHE A 169 18.22 -4.93 -1.30
C PHE A 169 17.62 -3.58 -1.66
N ILE A 170 16.29 -3.43 -1.53
CA ILE A 170 15.53 -2.22 -1.84
C ILE A 170 16.04 -1.00 -1.05
N SER A 171 16.43 -1.18 0.23
CA SER A 171 16.94 -0.10 1.06
C SER A 171 18.36 0.37 0.71
N ASN A 172 19.14 -0.46 0.04
CA ASN A 172 20.54 -0.17 -0.28
C ASN A 172 20.76 0.20 -1.75
N LYS A 173 19.73 0.00 -2.59
CA LYS A 173 19.82 0.17 -4.04
C LYS A 173 18.67 1.04 -4.56
N SER A 174 18.97 1.86 -5.57
CA SER A 174 17.95 2.64 -6.26
C SER A 174 17.29 1.78 -7.33
N LEU A 175 15.99 1.52 -7.17
CA LEU A 175 15.18 0.87 -8.21
C LEU A 175 14.71 1.88 -9.24
N LYS A 176 14.51 1.45 -10.47
CA LYS A 176 13.86 2.21 -11.53
C LYS A 176 12.38 1.87 -11.59
N VAL A 177 11.51 2.84 -11.35
CA VAL A 177 10.05 2.64 -11.37
C VAL A 177 9.41 3.55 -12.41
N LEU A 178 8.66 2.96 -13.34
CA LEU A 178 7.84 3.72 -14.28
C LEU A 178 6.41 3.79 -13.76
N VAL A 179 5.91 5.00 -13.47
CA VAL A 179 4.55 5.21 -12.99
C VAL A 179 3.64 5.66 -14.13
N VAL A 180 2.59 4.89 -14.43
CA VAL A 180 1.58 5.22 -15.42
C VAL A 180 0.41 5.91 -14.75
N LYS A 181 0.28 7.22 -14.96
CA LYS A 181 -0.77 8.04 -14.36
C LYS A 181 -2.11 7.84 -15.05
N PRO A 182 -3.24 8.02 -14.36
CA PRO A 182 -4.56 8.08 -14.99
C PRO A 182 -4.65 9.32 -15.91
N ILE A 183 -5.54 9.25 -16.92
CA ILE A 183 -5.83 10.41 -17.79
C ILE A 183 -6.51 11.52 -16.97
N TYR A 184 -7.41 11.15 -16.06
CA TYR A 184 -8.18 12.08 -15.21
C TYR A 184 -8.67 11.35 -13.95
N GLY A 185 -9.34 12.06 -13.07
CA GLY A 185 -10.09 11.46 -11.97
C GLY A 185 -9.50 11.67 -10.59
N GLY A 186 -10.09 10.98 -9.62
CA GLY A 186 -9.75 11.09 -8.19
C GLY A 186 -8.43 10.45 -7.82
N SER A 187 -7.98 9.47 -8.60
CA SER A 187 -6.73 8.73 -8.40
C SER A 187 -5.46 9.46 -8.89
N LEU A 188 -5.60 10.56 -9.66
CA LEU A 188 -4.46 11.33 -10.15
C LEU A 188 -3.60 11.94 -9.03
N PRO A 189 -4.15 12.57 -7.96
CA PRO A 189 -3.33 12.99 -6.82
C PRO A 189 -2.58 11.84 -6.18
N THR A 190 -3.23 10.69 -5.98
CA THR A 190 -2.60 9.48 -5.42
C THR A 190 -1.41 9.02 -6.28
N ALA A 191 -1.55 9.07 -7.62
CA ALA A 191 -0.45 8.74 -8.53
C ALA A 191 0.76 9.67 -8.33
N ASN A 192 0.53 10.97 -8.18
CA ASN A 192 1.60 11.94 -7.90
C ASN A 192 2.24 11.68 -6.53
N TYR A 193 1.45 11.38 -5.50
CA TYR A 193 1.99 11.03 -4.18
C TYR A 193 2.82 9.74 -4.21
N CYS A 194 2.46 8.75 -5.04
CA CYS A 194 3.29 7.56 -5.23
C CYS A 194 4.64 7.90 -5.88
N VAL A 195 4.65 8.80 -6.87
CA VAL A 195 5.89 9.28 -7.50
C VAL A 195 6.80 9.95 -6.48
N ASP A 196 6.25 10.86 -5.68
CA ASP A 196 7.01 11.60 -4.67
C ASP A 196 7.53 10.65 -3.58
N ALA A 197 6.68 9.75 -3.08
CA ALA A 197 7.06 8.77 -2.07
C ALA A 197 8.17 7.82 -2.55
N LEU A 198 8.10 7.33 -3.80
CA LEU A 198 9.14 6.50 -4.39
C LEU A 198 10.48 7.25 -4.51
N LYS A 199 10.44 8.54 -4.89
CA LYS A 199 11.64 9.39 -4.91
C LYS A 199 12.18 9.63 -3.51
N ASN A 200 11.32 9.90 -2.52
CA ASN A 200 11.71 10.07 -1.12
C ASN A 200 12.36 8.81 -0.55
N LEU A 201 11.95 7.63 -1.03
CA LEU A 201 12.57 6.35 -0.69
C LEU A 201 13.92 6.09 -1.40
N GLY A 202 14.36 7.01 -2.27
CA GLY A 202 15.65 6.95 -2.96
C GLY A 202 15.63 6.22 -4.31
N HIS A 203 14.45 6.02 -4.90
CA HIS A 203 14.30 5.35 -6.19
C HIS A 203 14.31 6.34 -7.36
N GLU A 204 14.75 5.88 -8.53
CA GLU A 204 14.67 6.60 -9.80
C GLU A 204 13.27 6.40 -10.39
N VAL A 205 12.54 7.50 -10.57
CA VAL A 205 11.13 7.42 -11.00
C VAL A 205 10.90 8.26 -12.24
N GLU A 206 10.41 7.60 -13.29
CA GLU A 206 9.83 8.26 -14.44
C GLU A 206 8.31 8.07 -14.51
N THR A 207 7.64 8.96 -15.26
CA THR A 207 6.19 8.95 -15.37
C THR A 207 5.74 8.92 -16.82
N VAL A 208 4.63 8.22 -17.08
CA VAL A 208 3.81 8.42 -18.26
C VAL A 208 2.69 9.37 -17.85
N ASP A 209 2.83 10.65 -18.18
CA ASP A 209 1.90 11.73 -17.78
C ASP A 209 0.65 11.72 -18.69
N CYS A 210 -0.19 10.70 -18.54
CA CYS A 210 -1.40 10.55 -19.37
C CYS A 210 -2.42 11.67 -19.14
N ASP A 211 -2.38 12.34 -18.01
CA ASP A 211 -3.19 13.52 -17.68
C ASP A 211 -2.94 14.70 -18.61
N LYS A 212 -1.73 14.84 -19.18
CA LYS A 212 -1.41 15.87 -20.20
C LYS A 212 -2.18 15.67 -21.50
N PHE A 213 -2.74 14.50 -21.72
CA PHE A 213 -3.52 14.17 -22.92
C PHE A 213 -5.04 14.22 -22.66
N ALA A 214 -5.49 14.65 -21.48
CA ALA A 214 -6.89 14.62 -21.07
C ALA A 214 -7.80 15.42 -22.03
N ASP A 215 -7.41 16.63 -22.41
CA ASP A 215 -8.21 17.47 -23.33
C ASP A 215 -8.40 16.80 -24.69
N GLY A 216 -7.36 16.18 -25.25
CA GLY A 216 -7.43 15.41 -26.49
C GLY A 216 -8.37 14.21 -26.36
N PHE A 217 -8.29 13.47 -25.25
CA PHE A 217 -9.17 12.33 -24.99
C PHE A 217 -10.65 12.72 -24.89
N PHE A 218 -10.96 13.81 -24.19
CA PHE A 218 -12.34 14.31 -24.10
C PHE A 218 -12.83 14.87 -25.44
N SER A 219 -12.00 15.61 -26.15
CA SER A 219 -12.34 16.14 -27.49
C SER A 219 -12.67 15.01 -28.47
N LEU A 220 -11.95 13.89 -28.44
CA LEU A 220 -12.25 12.72 -29.26
C LEU A 220 -13.63 12.13 -28.94
N LYS A 221 -14.03 12.08 -27.68
CA LYS A 221 -15.35 11.58 -27.26
C LYS A 221 -16.49 12.48 -27.73
N GLU A 222 -16.23 13.78 -27.81
CA GLU A 222 -17.22 14.79 -28.22
C GLU A 222 -17.32 14.96 -29.75
N THR A 223 -16.34 14.44 -30.50
CA THR A 223 -16.29 14.55 -31.98
C THR A 223 -17.52 13.92 -32.64
N THR A 224 -18.13 12.92 -32.01
CA THR A 224 -19.28 12.20 -32.55
C THR A 224 -20.33 11.94 -31.48
N LYS A 225 -21.61 12.05 -31.88
CA LYS A 225 -22.75 11.66 -31.01
C LYS A 225 -23.09 10.17 -31.09
N ILE A 226 -22.48 9.45 -32.02
CA ILE A 226 -22.68 8.01 -32.21
C ILE A 226 -21.81 7.28 -31.20
N LYS A 227 -22.45 6.61 -30.24
CA LYS A 227 -21.79 5.94 -29.12
C LYS A 227 -20.69 4.97 -29.56
N THR A 228 -20.96 4.13 -30.54
CA THR A 228 -20.00 3.15 -31.07
C THR A 228 -18.75 3.81 -31.68
N ASN A 229 -18.90 4.97 -32.34
CA ASN A 229 -17.77 5.72 -32.88
C ASN A 229 -16.95 6.36 -31.75
N ALA A 230 -17.61 6.91 -30.72
CA ALA A 230 -16.93 7.48 -29.56
C ALA A 230 -16.15 6.42 -28.79
N GLU A 231 -16.72 5.23 -28.62
CA GLU A 231 -16.07 4.06 -28.01
C GLU A 231 -14.86 3.61 -28.84
N PHE A 232 -15.01 3.50 -30.16
CA PHE A 232 -13.92 3.15 -31.07
C PHE A 232 -12.75 4.13 -30.99
N LEU A 233 -13.04 5.44 -31.05
CA LEU A 233 -12.00 6.48 -30.93
C LEU A 233 -11.32 6.45 -29.56
N SER A 234 -12.09 6.25 -28.49
CA SER A 234 -11.55 6.09 -27.14
C SER A 234 -10.60 4.91 -27.06
N GLN A 235 -10.97 3.75 -27.62
CA GLN A 235 -10.12 2.56 -27.62
C GLN A 235 -8.83 2.78 -28.42
N LYS A 236 -8.88 3.48 -29.55
CA LYS A 236 -7.68 3.83 -30.33
C LYS A 236 -6.75 4.74 -29.53
N PHE A 237 -7.31 5.68 -28.77
CA PHE A 237 -6.53 6.53 -27.89
C PHE A 237 -5.87 5.74 -26.73
N LEU A 238 -6.60 4.83 -26.10
CA LEU A 238 -6.04 3.97 -25.05
C LEU A 238 -4.90 3.10 -25.59
N ASN A 239 -5.05 2.55 -26.81
CA ASN A 239 -3.99 1.78 -27.47
C ASN A 239 -2.75 2.64 -27.72
N LEU A 240 -2.93 3.91 -28.18
CA LEU A 240 -1.81 4.85 -28.33
C LEU A 240 -1.08 5.10 -27.02
N MET A 241 -1.80 5.26 -25.90
CA MET A 241 -1.18 5.43 -24.58
C MET A 241 -0.41 4.18 -24.14
N GLY A 242 -0.89 3.00 -24.51
CA GLY A 242 -0.17 1.74 -24.34
C GLY A 242 1.15 1.73 -25.10
N GLU A 243 1.17 2.17 -26.36
CA GLU A 243 2.40 2.30 -27.18
C GLU A 243 3.39 3.32 -26.59
N VAL A 244 2.89 4.48 -26.13
CA VAL A 244 3.72 5.48 -25.43
C VAL A 244 4.36 4.88 -24.18
N THR A 245 3.59 4.09 -23.41
CA THR A 245 4.10 3.41 -22.21
C THR A 245 5.17 2.38 -22.58
N ALA A 246 4.95 1.58 -23.63
CA ALA A 246 5.91 0.57 -24.08
C ALA A 246 7.21 1.21 -24.58
N ALA A 247 7.13 2.28 -25.37
CA ALA A 247 8.29 3.01 -25.85
C ALA A 247 9.12 3.56 -24.67
N LYS A 248 8.44 4.18 -23.70
CA LYS A 248 9.11 4.70 -22.51
C LYS A 248 9.71 3.62 -21.62
N ALA A 249 9.03 2.49 -21.47
CA ALA A 249 9.55 1.34 -20.73
C ALA A 249 10.80 0.74 -21.39
N ALA A 250 10.81 0.64 -22.72
CA ALA A 250 11.97 0.14 -23.47
C ALA A 250 13.19 1.05 -23.32
N GLU A 251 13.00 2.37 -23.30
CA GLU A 251 14.07 3.36 -23.11
C GLU A 251 14.57 3.41 -21.64
N PHE A 252 13.64 3.58 -20.70
CA PHE A 252 13.96 3.73 -19.28
C PHE A 252 14.42 2.44 -18.62
N ARG A 253 13.97 1.26 -19.10
CA ARG A 253 14.24 -0.07 -18.53
C ARG A 253 13.93 -0.12 -17.03
N PRO A 254 12.68 0.06 -16.63
CA PRO A 254 12.31 0.03 -15.23
C PRO A 254 12.40 -1.38 -14.64
N ASP A 255 12.63 -1.47 -13.33
CA ASP A 255 12.51 -2.73 -12.58
C ASP A 255 11.04 -3.11 -12.37
N MET A 256 10.15 -2.12 -12.41
CA MET A 256 8.71 -2.30 -12.23
C MET A 256 7.93 -1.18 -12.93
N ILE A 257 6.78 -1.53 -13.47
CA ILE A 257 5.77 -0.56 -13.93
C ILE A 257 4.63 -0.54 -12.91
N LEU A 258 4.31 0.65 -12.39
CA LEU A 258 3.18 0.88 -11.49
C LEU A 258 2.09 1.67 -12.21
N ALA A 259 0.96 1.04 -12.47
CA ALA A 259 -0.24 1.70 -12.98
C ALA A 259 -1.23 1.97 -11.84
N LEU A 260 -1.81 3.17 -11.81
CA LEU A 260 -2.84 3.53 -10.85
C LEU A 260 -4.24 3.33 -11.46
N ALA A 261 -5.25 3.26 -10.61
CA ALA A 261 -6.64 3.20 -11.05
C ALA A 261 -6.92 4.22 -12.16
N GLN A 262 -7.61 3.79 -13.21
CA GLN A 262 -7.90 4.56 -14.43
C GLN A 262 -6.68 4.87 -15.33
N ALA A 263 -5.52 4.24 -15.10
CA ALA A 263 -4.41 4.28 -16.06
C ALA A 263 -4.87 3.68 -17.41
N PRO A 264 -4.52 4.33 -18.55
CA PRO A 264 -5.01 3.94 -19.87
C PRO A 264 -4.23 2.76 -20.46
N LEU A 265 -4.17 1.63 -19.75
CA LEU A 265 -3.54 0.41 -20.22
C LEU A 265 -4.58 -0.65 -20.55
N THR A 266 -4.59 -1.09 -21.81
CA THR A 266 -5.42 -2.20 -22.26
C THR A 266 -4.73 -3.54 -21.96
N PRO A 267 -5.46 -4.67 -21.91
CA PRO A 267 -4.85 -5.99 -21.74
C PRO A 267 -3.72 -6.27 -22.75
N GLU A 268 -3.89 -5.87 -24.01
CA GLU A 268 -2.90 -6.03 -25.06
C GLU A 268 -1.61 -5.23 -24.76
N ALA A 269 -1.77 -3.98 -24.29
CA ALA A 269 -0.64 -3.14 -23.91
C ALA A 269 0.11 -3.76 -22.72
N ILE A 270 -0.62 -4.27 -21.71
CA ILE A 270 -0.02 -4.93 -20.54
C ILE A 270 0.73 -6.19 -20.96
N HIS A 271 0.17 -7.04 -21.83
CA HIS A 271 0.86 -8.24 -22.33
C HIS A 271 2.17 -7.86 -23.04
N ARG A 272 2.15 -6.84 -23.88
CA ARG A 272 3.37 -6.35 -24.55
C ARG A 272 4.43 -5.83 -23.58
N LEU A 273 4.03 -5.14 -22.52
CA LEU A 273 4.96 -4.71 -21.46
C LEU A 273 5.58 -5.91 -20.72
N LYS A 274 4.85 -6.99 -20.54
CA LYS A 274 5.34 -8.23 -19.92
C LYS A 274 6.36 -8.97 -20.80
N GLU A 275 6.31 -8.81 -22.12
CA GLU A 275 7.33 -9.32 -23.04
C GLU A 275 8.73 -8.71 -22.76
N LEU A 276 8.78 -7.54 -22.12
CA LEU A 276 10.01 -6.92 -21.65
C LEU A 276 10.53 -7.53 -20.33
N GLU A 277 9.89 -8.57 -19.80
CA GLU A 277 10.20 -9.24 -18.52
C GLU A 277 10.09 -8.30 -17.30
N ILE A 278 9.39 -7.18 -17.43
CA ILE A 278 9.17 -6.19 -16.38
C ILE A 278 7.85 -6.49 -15.67
N PRO A 279 7.80 -6.62 -14.32
CA PRO A 279 6.54 -6.79 -13.60
C PRO A 279 5.63 -5.57 -13.76
N VAL A 280 4.40 -5.81 -14.21
CA VAL A 280 3.37 -4.79 -14.39
C VAL A 280 2.39 -4.88 -13.23
N THR A 281 2.41 -3.85 -12.40
CA THR A 281 1.68 -3.77 -11.14
C THR A 281 0.54 -2.76 -11.24
N PHE A 282 -0.60 -3.06 -10.64
CA PHE A 282 -1.74 -2.16 -10.61
C PHE A 282 -2.22 -1.90 -9.18
N TRP A 283 -2.42 -0.63 -8.82
CA TRP A 283 -3.06 -0.29 -7.56
C TRP A 283 -4.45 0.29 -7.81
N PHE A 284 -5.47 -0.53 -7.56
CA PHE A 284 -6.87 -0.17 -7.70
C PHE A 284 -7.36 0.54 -6.44
N VAL A 285 -7.36 1.86 -6.48
CA VAL A 285 -7.68 2.74 -5.35
C VAL A 285 -9.13 3.24 -5.34
N GLU A 286 -10.02 2.53 -6.04
CA GLU A 286 -11.43 2.88 -6.20
C GLU A 286 -12.34 1.79 -5.60
N ASP A 287 -13.61 2.10 -5.42
CA ASP A 287 -14.60 1.10 -5.01
C ASP A 287 -14.93 0.16 -6.20
N PHE A 288 -14.65 -1.12 -6.04
CA PHE A 288 -14.81 -2.13 -7.09
C PHE A 288 -16.26 -2.32 -7.54
N ARG A 289 -17.23 -2.01 -6.67
CA ARG A 289 -18.66 -2.09 -7.00
C ARG A 289 -19.10 -0.93 -7.87
N THR A 290 -18.50 0.25 -7.63
CA THR A 290 -18.83 1.48 -8.35
C THR A 290 -18.14 1.56 -9.71
N LEU A 291 -16.91 1.06 -9.83
CA LEU A 291 -16.10 1.11 -11.05
C LEU A 291 -15.71 -0.30 -11.52
N PRO A 292 -16.58 -1.00 -12.26
CA PRO A 292 -16.41 -2.42 -12.61
C PRO A 292 -15.40 -2.68 -13.76
N TYR A 293 -14.75 -1.66 -14.35
CA TYR A 293 -13.80 -1.82 -15.46
C TYR A 293 -12.60 -2.72 -15.14
N TRP A 294 -12.30 -2.92 -13.85
CA TRP A 294 -11.27 -3.85 -13.41
C TRP A 294 -11.47 -5.27 -13.96
N LYS A 295 -12.73 -5.68 -14.23
CA LYS A 295 -13.06 -6.99 -14.78
C LYS A 295 -12.42 -7.24 -16.14
N GLU A 296 -12.16 -6.18 -16.89
CA GLU A 296 -11.59 -6.24 -18.24
C GLU A 296 -10.06 -6.32 -18.21
N VAL A 297 -9.40 -5.74 -17.18
CA VAL A 297 -7.95 -5.56 -17.18
C VAL A 297 -7.22 -6.35 -16.08
N ALA A 298 -7.89 -6.72 -14.99
CA ALA A 298 -7.24 -7.20 -13.78
C ALA A 298 -6.36 -8.44 -13.99
N SER A 299 -6.83 -9.43 -14.76
CA SER A 299 -6.11 -10.69 -15.02
C SER A 299 -4.84 -10.51 -15.89
N ALA A 300 -4.69 -9.36 -16.55
CA ALA A 300 -3.52 -9.07 -17.36
C ALA A 300 -2.32 -8.62 -16.50
N TYR A 301 -2.54 -8.02 -15.33
CA TYR A 301 -1.47 -7.58 -14.43
C TYR A 301 -0.77 -8.74 -13.71
N ASP A 302 0.50 -8.55 -13.35
CA ASP A 302 1.24 -9.54 -12.54
C ASP A 302 0.86 -9.44 -11.06
N HIS A 303 0.67 -8.22 -10.56
CA HIS A 303 0.30 -7.92 -9.18
C HIS A 303 -0.85 -6.92 -9.15
N PHE A 304 -1.92 -7.25 -8.44
CA PHE A 304 -3.11 -6.41 -8.35
C PHE A 304 -3.37 -5.99 -6.89
N PHE A 305 -3.08 -4.74 -6.57
CA PHE A 305 -3.26 -4.18 -5.23
C PHE A 305 -4.64 -3.53 -5.10
N THR A 306 -5.27 -3.69 -3.94
CA THR A 306 -6.65 -3.26 -3.69
C THR A 306 -6.79 -2.54 -2.35
N ILE A 307 -7.76 -1.65 -2.25
CA ILE A 307 -8.18 -1.02 -0.98
C ILE A 307 -9.33 -1.77 -0.29
N GLN A 308 -9.84 -2.82 -0.92
CA GLN A 308 -10.91 -3.69 -0.45
C GLN A 308 -10.45 -5.15 -0.58
N LYS A 309 -10.92 -6.05 0.29
CA LYS A 309 -10.44 -7.43 0.31
C LYS A 309 -11.55 -8.47 0.39
N ASP A 310 -12.39 -8.44 1.42
CA ASP A 310 -13.26 -9.55 1.82
C ASP A 310 -14.15 -10.10 0.68
N GLU A 311 -14.89 -9.25 -0.01
CA GLU A 311 -15.68 -9.64 -1.18
C GLU A 311 -14.88 -9.52 -2.48
N PHE A 312 -13.95 -8.57 -2.56
CA PHE A 312 -13.27 -8.26 -3.81
C PHE A 312 -12.21 -9.29 -4.21
N HIS A 313 -11.40 -9.79 -3.27
CA HIS A 313 -10.37 -10.79 -3.61
C HIS A 313 -10.94 -12.07 -4.19
N PRO A 314 -12.03 -12.67 -3.66
CA PRO A 314 -12.68 -13.80 -4.32
C PRO A 314 -13.14 -13.51 -5.75
N GLU A 315 -13.67 -12.31 -6.03
CA GLU A 315 -14.05 -11.92 -7.40
C GLU A 315 -12.84 -11.79 -8.32
N LEU A 316 -11.73 -11.20 -7.84
CA LEU A 316 -10.48 -11.10 -8.59
C LEU A 316 -9.92 -12.48 -8.94
N ILE A 317 -9.87 -13.40 -7.98
CA ILE A 317 -9.41 -14.78 -8.20
C ILE A 317 -10.30 -15.46 -9.24
N SER A 318 -11.63 -15.29 -9.14
CA SER A 318 -12.60 -15.84 -10.11
C SER A 318 -12.43 -15.23 -11.51
N ALA A 319 -11.95 -13.97 -11.61
CA ALA A 319 -11.61 -13.30 -12.86
C ALA A 319 -10.23 -13.69 -13.41
N GLY A 320 -9.49 -14.60 -12.74
CA GLY A 320 -8.20 -15.10 -13.20
C GLY A 320 -6.97 -14.30 -12.71
N VAL A 321 -7.13 -13.41 -11.76
CA VAL A 321 -6.01 -12.71 -11.11
C VAL A 321 -5.21 -13.70 -10.27
N LYS A 322 -3.92 -13.80 -10.50
CA LYS A 322 -3.02 -14.75 -9.83
C LYS A 322 -2.48 -14.25 -8.51
N ASP A 323 -2.27 -12.94 -8.41
CA ASP A 323 -1.74 -12.28 -7.22
C ASP A 323 -2.54 -11.01 -6.93
N CYS A 324 -3.36 -11.05 -5.88
CA CYS A 324 -4.08 -9.90 -5.37
C CYS A 324 -3.68 -9.63 -3.92
N TYR A 325 -3.44 -8.35 -3.61
CA TYR A 325 -2.93 -7.94 -2.32
C TYR A 325 -3.69 -6.73 -1.77
N TYR A 326 -4.09 -6.80 -0.50
CA TYR A 326 -4.73 -5.68 0.17
C TYR A 326 -3.69 -4.62 0.56
N LEU A 327 -3.84 -3.42 0.01
CA LEU A 327 -3.00 -2.25 0.28
C LEU A 327 -3.92 -1.03 0.47
N PRO A 328 -4.20 -0.62 1.73
CA PRO A 328 -5.13 0.47 2.00
C PRO A 328 -4.57 1.82 1.56
N GLN A 329 -5.44 2.82 1.45
CA GLN A 329 -5.06 4.22 1.23
C GLN A 329 -4.15 4.73 2.35
N ALA A 330 -3.55 5.91 2.12
CA ALA A 330 -2.63 6.55 3.06
C ALA A 330 -2.58 8.06 2.83
N ALA A 331 -1.85 8.79 3.68
CA ALA A 331 -1.55 10.20 3.49
C ALA A 331 -0.15 10.40 2.90
N HIS A 332 0.00 11.44 2.10
CA HIS A 332 1.31 11.98 1.73
C HIS A 332 1.71 13.03 2.77
N SER A 333 2.63 12.68 3.68
CA SER A 333 2.93 13.48 4.87
C SER A 333 3.53 14.86 4.58
N ASP A 334 4.25 15.00 3.47
CA ASP A 334 4.81 16.30 3.07
C ASP A 334 3.74 17.26 2.54
N ALA A 335 2.73 16.73 1.85
CA ALA A 335 1.60 17.51 1.39
C ALA A 335 0.58 17.73 2.51
N HIS A 336 0.12 16.65 3.14
CA HIS A 336 -0.89 16.69 4.21
C HIS A 336 -0.20 16.83 5.57
N ARG A 337 -0.05 18.06 6.04
CA ARG A 337 0.66 18.37 7.27
C ARG A 337 -0.02 19.47 8.07
N PRO A 338 0.27 19.57 9.38
CA PRO A 338 -0.17 20.71 10.18
C PRO A 338 0.41 22.02 9.63
N LEU A 339 -0.43 23.05 9.53
CA LEU A 339 -0.03 24.39 9.06
C LEU A 339 -0.43 25.46 10.05
N GLU A 340 0.43 26.45 10.24
CA GLU A 340 0.07 27.74 10.83
C GLU A 340 -0.51 28.63 9.73
N LEU A 341 -1.83 28.72 9.72
CA LEU A 341 -2.55 29.52 8.73
C LEU A 341 -2.43 31.02 9.01
N SER A 342 -2.24 31.81 7.95
CA SER A 342 -2.31 33.27 8.01
C SER A 342 -3.72 33.76 8.41
N PHE A 343 -3.82 35.03 8.77
CA PHE A 343 -5.11 35.65 9.10
C PHE A 343 -6.10 35.53 7.92
N GLU A 344 -5.66 35.77 6.70
CA GLU A 344 -6.50 35.69 5.49
C GLU A 344 -6.94 34.26 5.19
N GLN A 345 -6.05 33.27 5.34
CA GLN A 345 -6.40 31.86 5.20
C GLN A 345 -7.42 31.42 6.24
N LYS A 346 -7.22 31.82 7.52
CA LYS A 346 -8.19 31.55 8.57
C LYS A 346 -9.54 32.17 8.26
N LYS A 347 -9.59 33.40 7.76
CA LYS A 347 -10.83 34.10 7.38
C LYS A 347 -11.58 33.35 6.26
N LEU A 348 -10.86 32.81 5.29
CA LEU A 348 -11.44 32.11 4.14
C LEU A 348 -11.93 30.71 4.51
N TYR A 349 -11.10 29.93 5.17
CA TYR A 349 -11.33 28.49 5.36
C TYR A 349 -11.95 28.12 6.72
N LYS A 350 -11.93 28.99 7.72
CA LYS A 350 -12.50 28.71 9.05
C LYS A 350 -13.98 28.31 8.96
N ALA A 351 -14.31 27.19 9.60
CA ALA A 351 -15.67 26.70 9.76
C ALA A 351 -15.77 25.89 11.06
N ASP A 352 -16.96 25.82 11.64
CA ASP A 352 -17.21 24.87 12.71
C ASP A 352 -17.22 23.44 12.15
N LEU A 353 -17.84 23.28 10.98
CA LEU A 353 -17.92 22.01 10.26
C LEU A 353 -17.51 22.22 8.80
N SER A 354 -16.57 21.43 8.29
CA SER A 354 -16.17 21.40 6.89
C SER A 354 -16.49 20.06 6.24
N PHE A 355 -16.77 20.08 4.95
CA PHE A 355 -16.76 18.89 4.12
C PHE A 355 -16.05 19.16 2.80
N MET A 356 -15.16 18.26 2.39
CA MET A 356 -14.46 18.32 1.11
C MET A 356 -14.76 17.06 0.29
N GLY A 357 -15.45 17.22 -0.85
CA GLY A 357 -15.76 16.14 -1.78
C GLY A 357 -16.94 16.42 -2.70
N ALA A 358 -17.12 15.52 -3.70
CA ALA A 358 -18.21 15.64 -4.68
C ALA A 358 -19.61 15.35 -4.09
N ALA A 359 -20.65 15.85 -4.76
CA ALA A 359 -22.05 15.72 -4.39
C ALA A 359 -22.63 14.33 -4.73
N TYR A 360 -22.13 13.30 -4.04
CA TYR A 360 -22.73 11.97 -4.17
C TYR A 360 -24.11 11.92 -3.55
N HIS A 361 -24.95 11.01 -4.05
CA HIS A 361 -26.36 10.90 -3.65
C HIS A 361 -26.57 10.93 -2.12
N ASN A 362 -25.85 10.08 -1.39
CA ASN A 362 -25.96 10.00 0.06
C ASN A 362 -25.62 11.32 0.77
N ARG A 363 -24.67 12.10 0.27
CA ARG A 363 -24.26 13.39 0.83
C ARG A 363 -25.31 14.46 0.61
N VAL A 364 -25.87 14.53 -0.62
CA VAL A 364 -26.95 15.46 -0.97
C VAL A 364 -28.18 15.20 -0.10
N GLN A 365 -28.47 13.96 0.25
CA GLN A 365 -29.60 13.59 1.10
C GLN A 365 -29.34 13.82 2.61
N SER A 366 -28.10 13.70 3.05
CA SER A 366 -27.74 13.78 4.48
C SER A 366 -27.51 15.21 4.96
N PHE A 367 -26.80 16.02 4.18
CA PHE A 367 -26.29 17.32 4.62
C PHE A 367 -27.34 18.42 4.84
N PRO A 368 -28.56 18.38 4.27
CA PRO A 368 -29.61 19.31 4.65
C PRO A 368 -29.91 19.36 6.16
N ARG A 369 -29.64 18.26 6.90
CA ARG A 369 -29.80 18.21 8.36
C ARG A 369 -28.80 19.07 9.15
N LEU A 370 -27.74 19.56 8.47
CA LEU A 370 -26.65 20.34 9.06
C LEU A 370 -26.72 21.83 8.69
N LEU A 371 -27.80 22.28 8.04
CA LEU A 371 -27.94 23.67 7.57
C LEU A 371 -28.07 24.69 8.69
N ASP A 372 -28.44 24.25 9.89
CA ASP A 372 -28.51 25.06 11.10
C ASP A 372 -27.15 25.31 11.77
N MET A 373 -26.06 24.74 11.22
CA MET A 373 -24.70 24.87 11.73
C MET A 373 -23.84 25.77 10.83
N ASP A 374 -22.67 26.23 11.34
CA ASP A 374 -21.63 26.87 10.52
C ASP A 374 -20.90 25.79 9.72
N PHE A 375 -21.54 25.43 8.61
CA PHE A 375 -21.10 24.34 7.72
C PHE A 375 -20.67 24.89 6.38
N LYS A 376 -19.45 24.56 5.94
CA LYS A 376 -18.90 24.89 4.62
C LYS A 376 -18.60 23.62 3.83
N ILE A 377 -18.91 23.66 2.53
CA ILE A 377 -18.75 22.54 1.60
C ILE A 377 -17.80 22.96 0.48
N TRP A 378 -16.78 22.18 0.21
CA TRP A 378 -15.87 22.31 -0.95
C TRP A 378 -15.96 21.07 -1.83
N GLY A 379 -15.93 21.25 -3.14
CA GLY A 379 -15.96 20.16 -4.11
C GLY A 379 -16.91 20.43 -5.27
N THR A 380 -17.19 19.41 -6.04
CA THR A 380 -17.90 19.53 -7.34
C THR A 380 -19.24 18.81 -7.36
N GLY A 381 -20.10 19.17 -8.32
CA GLY A 381 -21.36 18.50 -8.58
C GLY A 381 -22.50 18.91 -7.64
N TRP A 382 -22.30 19.91 -6.79
CA TRP A 382 -23.34 20.43 -5.89
C TRP A 382 -24.33 21.32 -6.65
N ASP A 383 -25.61 21.14 -6.41
CA ASP A 383 -26.66 22.00 -6.93
C ASP A 383 -26.63 23.34 -6.19
N LEU A 384 -26.18 24.40 -6.87
CA LEU A 384 -26.05 25.74 -6.30
C LEU A 384 -27.41 26.42 -6.02
N ASP A 385 -28.47 25.98 -6.69
CA ASP A 385 -29.84 26.48 -6.47
C ASP A 385 -30.52 25.80 -5.27
N SER A 386 -29.97 24.71 -4.75
CA SER A 386 -30.47 24.02 -3.57
C SER A 386 -30.16 24.77 -2.27
N PRO A 387 -30.83 24.45 -1.16
CA PRO A 387 -30.49 25.00 0.16
C PRO A 387 -29.02 24.78 0.56
N LEU A 388 -28.39 23.67 0.12
CA LEU A 388 -26.96 23.39 0.32
C LEU A 388 -26.06 24.30 -0.52
N GLY A 389 -26.53 24.81 -1.65
CA GLY A 389 -25.77 25.69 -2.54
C GLY A 389 -25.16 26.89 -1.83
N LYS A 390 -25.89 27.48 -0.83
CA LYS A 390 -25.38 28.58 0.00
C LYS A 390 -24.19 28.21 0.90
N ARG A 391 -23.95 26.92 1.09
CA ARG A 391 -22.83 26.38 1.90
C ARG A 391 -21.64 26.00 1.03
N VAL A 392 -21.84 25.87 -0.30
CA VAL A 392 -20.79 25.51 -1.26
C VAL A 392 -19.85 26.70 -1.47
N GLN A 393 -18.57 26.41 -1.37
CA GLN A 393 -17.49 27.36 -1.54
C GLN A 393 -16.82 27.17 -2.91
N ASN A 394 -15.95 28.12 -3.30
CA ASN A 394 -15.11 28.04 -4.49
C ASN A 394 -15.90 27.76 -5.80
N ASP A 395 -17.10 28.34 -5.94
CA ASP A 395 -17.97 28.21 -7.11
C ASP A 395 -18.19 26.75 -7.56
N ASN A 396 -18.28 25.82 -6.62
CA ASN A 396 -18.46 24.37 -6.93
C ASN A 396 -17.34 23.78 -7.80
N LYS A 397 -16.12 24.34 -7.69
CA LYS A 397 -14.93 23.87 -8.43
C LYS A 397 -14.12 22.89 -7.59
N ARG A 398 -13.33 22.08 -8.27
CA ARG A 398 -12.35 21.22 -7.63
C ARG A 398 -11.30 22.08 -6.90
N VAL A 399 -10.97 21.70 -5.69
CA VAL A 399 -9.91 22.32 -4.90
C VAL A 399 -8.56 21.62 -5.13
N SER A 400 -7.47 22.37 -5.04
CA SER A 400 -6.12 21.82 -5.09
C SER A 400 -5.76 21.09 -3.78
N THR A 401 -4.66 20.34 -3.78
CA THR A 401 -4.12 19.71 -2.56
C THR A 401 -3.81 20.77 -1.49
N ASP A 402 -3.13 21.87 -1.87
CA ASP A 402 -2.77 22.94 -0.93
C ASP A 402 -4.02 23.58 -0.31
N GLU A 403 -5.04 23.80 -1.10
CA GLU A 403 -6.31 24.34 -0.61
C GLU A 403 -7.02 23.34 0.31
N THR A 404 -6.99 22.05 -0.03
CA THR A 404 -7.52 20.97 0.83
C THR A 404 -6.84 20.95 2.20
N VAL A 405 -5.52 21.08 2.23
CA VAL A 405 -4.74 21.14 3.47
C VAL A 405 -5.11 22.36 4.31
N ASN A 406 -5.31 23.53 3.69
CA ASN A 406 -5.78 24.72 4.38
C ASN A 406 -7.17 24.50 5.01
N ILE A 407 -8.09 23.85 4.30
CA ILE A 407 -9.45 23.52 4.79
C ILE A 407 -9.35 22.61 6.02
N TYR A 408 -8.55 21.52 5.94
CA TYR A 408 -8.41 20.56 7.02
C TYR A 408 -7.78 21.17 8.28
N ASN A 409 -6.86 22.12 8.13
CA ASN A 409 -6.23 22.84 9.24
C ASN A 409 -7.09 23.96 9.83
N ALA A 410 -8.06 24.51 9.07
CA ALA A 410 -8.87 25.65 9.48
C ALA A 410 -10.17 25.25 10.20
N ALA A 411 -10.72 24.10 9.88
CA ALA A 411 -12.01 23.64 10.40
C ALA A 411 -11.86 23.05 11.82
N LYS A 412 -12.87 23.29 12.67
CA LYS A 412 -12.92 22.62 13.98
C LYS A 412 -13.22 21.14 13.86
N ILE A 413 -14.10 20.76 12.93
CA ILE A 413 -14.50 19.38 12.64
C ILE A 413 -14.50 19.19 11.13
N ASN A 414 -13.78 18.21 10.66
CA ASN A 414 -13.81 17.76 9.28
C ASN A 414 -14.77 16.58 9.14
N LEU A 415 -15.89 16.77 8.45
CA LEU A 415 -16.84 15.71 8.18
C LEU A 415 -16.34 14.81 7.07
N ASN A 416 -16.29 13.51 7.32
CA ASN A 416 -15.83 12.51 6.36
C ASN A 416 -16.88 11.43 6.13
N LEU A 417 -17.92 11.75 5.36
CA LEU A 417 -18.91 10.78 4.91
C LEU A 417 -18.44 10.15 3.59
N HIS A 418 -18.23 8.82 3.59
CA HIS A 418 -17.89 8.06 2.40
C HIS A 418 -18.97 8.18 1.33
N SER A 419 -18.58 8.10 0.06
CA SER A 419 -19.51 8.19 -1.06
C SER A 419 -20.39 6.95 -1.16
N SER A 420 -21.66 7.15 -1.50
CA SER A 420 -22.57 6.11 -1.95
C SER A 420 -23.54 6.66 -2.98
N LEU A 421 -23.79 5.87 -4.04
CA LEU A 421 -24.76 6.20 -5.09
C LEU A 421 -26.18 5.73 -4.76
N TYR A 422 -26.32 4.79 -3.82
CA TYR A 422 -27.58 4.06 -3.60
C TYR A 422 -28.18 4.25 -2.21
N HIS A 423 -27.41 4.72 -1.21
CA HIS A 423 -27.85 4.87 0.18
C HIS A 423 -28.30 6.29 0.49
N TYR A 424 -29.27 6.41 1.38
CA TYR A 424 -29.70 7.69 1.98
C TYR A 424 -28.94 7.92 3.28
N GLY A 425 -27.64 8.23 3.20
CA GLY A 425 -26.80 8.43 4.37
C GLY A 425 -25.63 7.46 4.42
N ILE A 426 -25.49 6.76 5.54
CA ILE A 426 -24.39 5.82 5.75
C ILE A 426 -24.68 4.53 4.97
N ASN A 427 -23.66 4.02 4.29
CA ASN A 427 -23.68 2.67 3.77
C ASN A 427 -23.39 1.68 4.92
N PRO A 428 -24.34 0.81 5.32
CA PRO A 428 -24.14 -0.11 6.44
C PRO A 428 -23.11 -1.20 6.15
N ASP A 429 -22.92 -1.53 4.87
CA ASP A 429 -21.98 -2.56 4.40
C ASP A 429 -20.65 -1.97 3.90
N GLY A 430 -20.36 -0.73 4.27
CA GLY A 430 -19.16 -0.04 3.86
C GLY A 430 -17.90 -0.66 4.44
N ASP A 431 -16.97 -1.05 3.58
CA ASP A 431 -15.78 -1.80 3.93
C ASP A 431 -14.47 -1.00 3.80
N PHE A 432 -14.30 -0.21 2.75
CA PHE A 432 -13.05 0.52 2.52
C PHE A 432 -13.00 1.88 3.25
N VAL A 433 -11.77 2.32 3.50
CA VAL A 433 -11.46 3.61 4.11
C VAL A 433 -10.90 4.55 3.05
N ASN A 434 -11.54 5.70 2.84
CA ASN A 434 -11.14 6.68 1.84
C ASN A 434 -9.84 7.42 2.21
N PRO A 435 -9.12 8.05 1.25
CA PRO A 435 -7.87 8.74 1.51
C PRO A 435 -8.02 9.91 2.51
N ARG A 436 -9.16 10.59 2.52
CA ARG A 436 -9.41 11.71 3.45
C ARG A 436 -9.24 11.33 4.91
N THR A 437 -9.54 10.10 5.29
CA THR A 437 -9.34 9.62 6.66
C THR A 437 -7.89 9.78 7.09
N PHE A 438 -6.95 9.46 6.21
CA PHE A 438 -5.51 9.58 6.47
C PHE A 438 -5.03 11.02 6.27
N GLU A 439 -5.52 11.72 5.27
CA GLU A 439 -5.14 13.10 4.92
C GLU A 439 -5.51 14.08 6.04
N ILE A 440 -6.74 14.00 6.54
CA ILE A 440 -7.21 14.83 7.67
C ILE A 440 -6.38 14.54 8.93
N ALA A 441 -6.15 13.26 9.22
CA ALA A 441 -5.34 12.85 10.37
C ALA A 441 -3.88 13.33 10.23
N SER A 442 -3.29 13.27 9.03
CA SER A 442 -1.95 13.78 8.75
C SER A 442 -1.85 15.30 8.88
N CYS A 443 -2.94 16.04 8.62
CA CYS A 443 -3.04 17.47 8.92
C CYS A 443 -3.28 17.78 10.40
N LYS A 444 -3.32 16.76 11.28
CA LYS A 444 -3.70 16.90 12.69
C LYS A 444 -5.09 17.50 12.86
N GLY A 445 -5.96 17.30 11.87
CA GLY A 445 -7.36 17.70 11.87
C GLY A 445 -8.24 16.70 12.63
N PHE A 446 -9.19 17.19 13.41
CA PHE A 446 -10.22 16.32 13.98
C PHE A 446 -11.26 15.97 12.93
N GLN A 447 -11.70 14.71 12.90
CA GLN A 447 -12.72 14.26 11.96
C GLN A 447 -13.83 13.45 12.62
N LEU A 448 -15.03 13.57 12.07
CA LEU A 448 -16.15 12.67 12.30
C LEU A 448 -16.41 11.90 11.01
N LEU A 449 -16.35 10.56 11.07
CA LEU A 449 -16.51 9.73 9.89
C LEU A 449 -17.56 8.64 10.09
N ASP A 450 -18.19 8.22 8.99
CA ASP A 450 -19.12 7.10 9.01
C ASP A 450 -18.39 5.78 9.23
N ASN A 451 -18.98 4.89 9.99
CA ASN A 451 -18.38 3.60 10.34
C ASN A 451 -18.08 2.76 9.08
N ARG A 452 -16.90 2.13 9.08
CA ARG A 452 -16.40 1.21 8.04
C ARG A 452 -15.83 -0.03 8.68
N SER A 453 -16.10 -1.19 8.12
CA SER A 453 -15.66 -2.45 8.73
C SER A 453 -14.13 -2.57 8.81
N ASP A 454 -13.40 -1.92 7.89
CA ASP A 454 -11.94 -1.97 7.85
C ASP A 454 -11.25 -0.94 8.78
N LEU A 455 -11.97 0.05 9.30
CA LEU A 455 -11.40 1.07 10.21
C LEU A 455 -10.68 0.45 11.42
N LEU A 456 -11.28 -0.58 12.00
CA LEU A 456 -10.73 -1.25 13.19
C LEU A 456 -9.43 -2.04 12.93
N ASN A 457 -9.07 -2.25 11.65
CA ASN A 457 -7.77 -2.82 11.27
C ASN A 457 -6.68 -1.74 11.13
N LEU A 458 -7.08 -0.47 11.00
CA LEU A 458 -6.21 0.65 10.68
C LEU A 458 -6.03 1.62 11.85
N PHE A 459 -7.08 1.83 12.66
CA PHE A 459 -7.11 2.81 13.75
C PHE A 459 -7.77 2.24 15.01
N ASN A 460 -7.43 2.81 16.15
CA ASN A 460 -8.16 2.62 17.39
C ASN A 460 -9.36 3.57 17.41
N VAL A 461 -10.52 3.04 17.02
CA VAL A 461 -11.77 3.80 17.03
C VAL A 461 -12.08 4.24 18.47
N ASP A 462 -12.64 5.45 18.63
CA ASP A 462 -12.91 6.20 19.85
C ASP A 462 -11.68 6.79 20.56
N GLU A 463 -10.45 6.35 20.24
CA GLU A 463 -9.21 6.94 20.75
C GLU A 463 -8.46 7.78 19.72
N GLU A 464 -8.41 7.30 18.47
CA GLU A 464 -7.71 7.95 17.36
C GLU A 464 -8.67 8.54 16.32
N LEU A 465 -9.87 7.99 16.22
CA LEU A 465 -10.94 8.45 15.33
C LEU A 465 -12.29 8.35 16.02
N VAL A 466 -13.22 9.21 15.65
CA VAL A 466 -14.61 9.16 16.11
C VAL A 466 -15.51 8.80 14.96
N VAL A 467 -16.28 7.72 15.14
CA VAL A 467 -17.22 7.23 14.13
C VAL A 467 -18.66 7.52 14.51
N PHE A 468 -19.52 7.70 13.51
CA PHE A 468 -20.95 7.77 13.68
C PHE A 468 -21.63 6.65 12.88
N ASN A 469 -22.72 6.10 13.43
CA ASN A 469 -23.49 5.00 12.85
C ASN A 469 -24.86 5.48 12.34
N SER A 470 -25.25 6.72 12.69
CA SER A 470 -26.47 7.36 12.20
C SER A 470 -26.28 8.86 12.04
N LEU A 471 -27.18 9.50 11.29
CA LEU A 471 -27.16 10.96 11.11
C LEU A 471 -27.59 11.72 12.36
N ASP A 472 -28.37 11.10 13.24
CA ASP A 472 -28.75 11.69 14.52
C ASP A 472 -27.57 11.66 15.49
N GLU A 473 -26.86 10.54 15.59
CA GLU A 473 -25.60 10.42 16.33
C GLU A 473 -24.55 11.42 15.82
N LEU A 474 -24.42 11.61 14.50
CA LEU A 474 -23.54 12.62 13.92
C LEU A 474 -23.85 14.02 14.46
N LYS A 475 -25.13 14.42 14.52
CA LYS A 475 -25.52 15.74 14.99
C LYS A 475 -25.18 15.93 16.46
N ASP A 476 -25.44 14.93 17.30
CA ASP A 476 -25.10 14.95 18.72
C ASP A 476 -23.59 15.04 18.93
N GLN A 477 -22.82 14.26 18.18
CA GLN A 477 -21.35 14.29 18.22
C GLN A 477 -20.79 15.65 17.76
N ILE A 478 -21.33 16.28 16.72
CA ILE A 478 -20.91 17.63 16.30
C ILE A 478 -21.09 18.62 17.45
N ILE A 479 -22.26 18.65 18.09
CA ILE A 479 -22.55 19.56 19.21
C ILE A 479 -21.58 19.28 20.36
N PHE A 480 -21.36 18.02 20.71
CA PHE A 480 -20.49 17.62 21.80
C PHE A 480 -19.04 18.04 21.53
N TYR A 481 -18.49 17.71 20.34
CA TYR A 481 -17.10 17.98 20.05
C TYR A 481 -16.81 19.47 19.75
N ILE A 482 -17.78 20.26 19.31
CA ILE A 482 -17.63 21.72 19.25
C ILE A 482 -17.42 22.29 20.66
N ALA A 483 -18.17 21.81 21.64
CA ALA A 483 -18.07 22.23 23.03
C ALA A 483 -16.83 21.72 23.78
N ASN A 484 -16.16 20.65 23.27
CA ASN A 484 -15.04 19.98 23.94
C ASN A 484 -13.74 20.03 23.10
N PRO A 485 -13.11 21.21 22.94
CA PRO A 485 -11.93 21.39 22.08
C PRO A 485 -10.72 20.55 22.52
N ASP A 486 -10.50 20.35 23.82
CA ASP A 486 -9.36 19.59 24.33
C ASP A 486 -9.45 18.11 23.92
N MET A 487 -10.65 17.50 23.99
CA MET A 487 -10.86 16.14 23.52
C MET A 487 -10.62 16.00 22.00
N ARG A 488 -11.10 16.98 21.20
CA ARG A 488 -10.83 17.00 19.76
C ARG A 488 -9.32 17.02 19.48
N ASN A 489 -8.59 17.91 20.17
CA ASN A 489 -7.15 18.07 19.97
C ASN A 489 -6.39 16.81 20.38
N GLU A 490 -6.80 16.13 21.44
CA GLU A 490 -6.17 14.91 21.91
C GLU A 490 -6.38 13.76 20.90
N ILE A 491 -7.62 13.55 20.44
CA ILE A 491 -7.95 12.53 19.43
C ILE A 491 -7.20 12.82 18.11
N ALA A 492 -7.24 14.06 17.63
CA ALA A 492 -6.52 14.47 16.42
C ALA A 492 -5.00 14.26 16.53
N ASN A 493 -4.42 14.51 17.70
CA ASN A 493 -3.00 14.30 17.95
C ASN A 493 -2.66 12.79 17.91
N ARG A 494 -3.46 11.92 18.51
CA ARG A 494 -3.26 10.47 18.46
C ARG A 494 -3.39 9.95 17.03
N SER A 495 -4.42 10.38 16.30
CA SER A 495 -4.63 10.06 14.89
C SER A 495 -3.44 10.47 14.02
N TYR A 496 -2.92 11.68 14.21
CA TYR A 496 -1.72 12.19 13.54
C TYR A 496 -0.51 11.29 13.74
N HIS A 497 -0.20 10.93 15.00
CA HIS A 497 0.92 10.04 15.29
C HIS A 497 0.74 8.64 14.72
N ARG A 498 -0.50 8.11 14.71
CA ARG A 498 -0.81 6.83 14.07
C ARG A 498 -0.51 6.87 12.58
N VAL A 499 -0.98 7.90 11.87
CA VAL A 499 -0.78 8.02 10.43
C VAL A 499 0.70 8.15 10.07
N LEU A 500 1.45 8.98 10.78
CA LEU A 500 2.89 9.13 10.50
C LEU A 500 3.67 7.84 10.78
N ALA A 501 3.27 7.06 11.77
CA ALA A 501 3.94 5.82 12.12
C ALA A 501 3.64 4.64 11.17
N GLU A 502 2.43 4.58 10.57
CA GLU A 502 1.99 3.36 9.91
C GLU A 502 1.23 3.59 8.58
N HIS A 503 0.79 4.82 8.26
CA HIS A 503 -0.15 5.06 7.17
C HIS A 503 0.25 6.22 6.25
N THR A 504 1.55 6.34 5.92
CA THR A 504 2.01 7.25 4.87
C THR A 504 2.10 6.52 3.52
N ILE A 505 2.12 7.29 2.43
CA ILE A 505 2.31 6.72 1.08
C ILE A 505 3.68 6.02 0.96
N GLU A 506 4.71 6.52 1.66
CA GLU A 506 6.02 5.86 1.72
C GLU A 506 5.90 4.44 2.29
N HIS A 507 5.13 4.23 3.37
CA HIS A 507 4.85 2.90 3.90
C HIS A 507 4.17 2.01 2.86
N ARG A 508 3.20 2.54 2.08
CA ARG A 508 2.51 1.79 1.03
C ARG A 508 3.43 1.43 -0.12
N MET A 509 4.23 2.38 -0.59
CA MET A 509 5.19 2.10 -1.67
C MET A 509 6.23 1.07 -1.23
N GLN A 510 6.72 1.17 0.00
CA GLN A 510 7.64 0.19 0.55
C GLN A 510 7.02 -1.20 0.67
N GLU A 511 5.77 -1.29 1.16
CA GLU A 511 5.00 -2.53 1.25
C GLU A 511 4.78 -3.15 -0.14
N LEU A 512 4.41 -2.32 -1.12
CA LEU A 512 4.23 -2.72 -2.52
C LEU A 512 5.53 -3.27 -3.12
N LEU A 513 6.63 -2.54 -2.98
CA LEU A 513 7.94 -2.97 -3.50
C LEU A 513 8.39 -4.28 -2.87
N ILE A 514 8.27 -4.44 -1.55
CA ILE A 514 8.63 -5.71 -0.88
C ILE A 514 7.75 -6.85 -1.41
N HIS A 515 6.45 -6.64 -1.56
CA HIS A 515 5.54 -7.66 -2.07
C HIS A 515 5.90 -8.09 -3.50
N VAL A 516 6.14 -7.13 -4.40
CA VAL A 516 6.50 -7.40 -5.80
C VAL A 516 7.83 -8.15 -5.90
N PHE A 517 8.82 -7.77 -5.09
CA PHE A 517 10.19 -8.27 -5.23
C PHE A 517 10.57 -9.37 -4.25
N ILE A 518 9.69 -9.78 -3.34
CA ILE A 518 9.97 -10.82 -2.34
C ILE A 518 10.47 -12.15 -2.93
N ASN A 519 10.08 -12.47 -4.15
CA ASN A 519 10.53 -13.64 -4.90
C ASN A 519 11.37 -13.31 -6.15
N ARG A 520 11.83 -12.04 -6.28
CA ARG A 520 12.50 -11.54 -7.50
C ARG A 520 13.83 -10.84 -7.20
N VAL A 521 14.44 -11.06 -6.04
CA VAL A 521 15.71 -10.41 -5.66
C VAL A 521 16.83 -10.74 -6.66
N ASP A 522 16.92 -12.00 -7.09
CA ASP A 522 17.90 -12.43 -8.10
C ASP A 522 17.73 -11.67 -9.44
N SER A 523 16.48 -11.41 -9.84
CA SER A 523 16.19 -10.63 -11.05
C SER A 523 16.64 -9.18 -10.91
N LEU A 524 16.43 -8.58 -9.71
CA LEU A 524 16.93 -7.22 -9.42
C LEU A 524 18.45 -7.13 -9.45
N GLN A 525 19.14 -8.14 -8.92
CA GLN A 525 20.60 -8.20 -8.96
C GLN A 525 21.12 -8.27 -10.40
N LYS A 526 20.53 -9.13 -11.23
CA LYS A 526 20.86 -9.23 -12.66
C LYS A 526 20.59 -7.93 -13.41
N ASN A 527 19.47 -7.25 -13.13
CA ASN A 527 19.17 -5.96 -13.74
C ASN A 527 20.22 -4.90 -13.36
N GLU A 528 20.65 -4.89 -12.10
CA GLU A 528 21.69 -3.97 -11.65
C GLU A 528 23.03 -4.26 -12.34
N GLU A 529 23.45 -5.53 -12.37
CA GLU A 529 24.66 -5.95 -13.06
C GLU A 529 24.63 -5.57 -14.55
N SER A 530 23.50 -5.77 -15.22
CA SER A 530 23.32 -5.41 -16.63
C SER A 530 23.42 -3.89 -16.89
N ARG A 531 23.05 -3.07 -15.90
CA ARG A 531 23.21 -1.61 -15.98
C ARG A 531 24.65 -1.16 -15.79
N LEU A 532 25.40 -1.90 -14.97
CA LEU A 532 26.82 -1.63 -14.73
C LEU A 532 27.67 -2.10 -15.90
N ASP A 533 27.29 -3.17 -16.55
CA ASP A 533 27.94 -3.73 -17.76
C ASP A 533 26.90 -4.04 -18.86
N PRO A 534 26.46 -2.99 -19.61
CA PRO A 534 25.49 -3.18 -20.68
C PRO A 534 25.95 -4.15 -21.78
N LEU A 535 27.24 -4.23 -22.04
CA LEU A 535 27.79 -5.09 -23.08
C LEU A 535 27.62 -6.58 -22.73
N SER A 536 28.02 -7.00 -21.52
CA SER A 536 27.79 -8.36 -21.05
C SER A 536 26.30 -8.75 -21.06
N TYR A 537 25.41 -7.83 -20.73
CA TYR A 537 23.97 -8.05 -20.85
C TYR A 537 23.53 -8.31 -22.30
N PHE A 538 24.00 -7.51 -23.27
CA PHE A 538 23.66 -7.70 -24.68
C PHE A 538 24.24 -9.00 -25.24
N ILE A 539 25.44 -9.36 -24.85
CA ILE A 539 26.08 -10.65 -25.24
C ILE A 539 25.23 -11.82 -24.72
N GLU A 540 24.80 -11.78 -23.45
CA GLU A 540 23.94 -12.82 -22.86
C GLU A 540 22.58 -12.92 -23.56
N LYS A 541 21.94 -11.78 -23.85
CA LYS A 541 20.65 -11.73 -24.57
C LYS A 541 20.78 -12.18 -26.04
N ALA A 542 21.84 -11.82 -26.71
CA ALA A 542 22.13 -12.29 -28.07
C ALA A 542 22.39 -13.80 -28.10
N GLY A 543 22.97 -14.34 -27.04
CA GLY A 543 23.51 -15.70 -26.95
C GLY A 543 24.97 -15.74 -27.42
N ARG A 544 25.89 -16.16 -26.55
CA ARG A 544 27.34 -16.18 -26.83
C ARG A 544 27.70 -16.99 -28.07
N ASP A 545 26.90 -18.02 -28.38
CA ASP A 545 27.09 -18.92 -29.53
C ASP A 545 26.44 -18.40 -30.82
N THR A 546 25.92 -17.18 -30.84
CA THR A 546 25.33 -16.58 -32.04
C THR A 546 26.32 -15.62 -32.72
N ILE A 547 26.12 -15.38 -34.02
CA ILE A 547 26.97 -14.46 -34.79
C ILE A 547 26.96 -13.04 -34.16
N LEU A 548 25.82 -12.60 -33.63
CA LEU A 548 25.73 -11.32 -32.94
C LEU A 548 26.44 -11.36 -31.57
N GLY A 549 26.32 -12.45 -30.82
CA GLY A 549 27.00 -12.61 -29.54
C GLY A 549 28.52 -12.62 -29.69
N GLU A 550 29.03 -13.42 -30.62
CA GLU A 550 30.47 -13.47 -30.97
C GLU A 550 30.97 -12.09 -31.41
N TYR A 551 30.22 -11.36 -32.24
CA TYR A 551 30.59 -10.01 -32.67
C TYR A 551 30.63 -9.02 -31.50
N LEU A 552 29.68 -9.11 -30.55
CA LEU A 552 29.63 -8.24 -29.37
C LEU A 552 30.79 -8.55 -28.38
N GLU A 553 31.26 -9.77 -28.31
CA GLU A 553 32.42 -10.16 -27.47
C GLU A 553 33.71 -9.45 -27.86
N GLU A 554 33.87 -9.06 -29.13
CA GLU A 554 35.01 -8.26 -29.60
C GLU A 554 35.14 -6.90 -28.90
N PHE A 555 34.05 -6.41 -28.32
CA PHE A 555 34.00 -5.14 -27.59
C PHE A 555 34.14 -5.32 -26.07
N GLU A 556 34.39 -6.53 -25.56
CA GLU A 556 34.53 -6.78 -24.13
C GLU A 556 35.59 -5.87 -23.50
N GLY A 557 35.24 -5.10 -22.45
CA GLY A 557 36.12 -4.11 -21.83
C GLY A 557 36.00 -2.67 -22.37
N ALA A 558 35.12 -2.40 -23.33
CA ALA A 558 34.88 -1.06 -23.84
C ALA A 558 34.13 -0.20 -22.78
N LYS A 559 34.72 0.95 -22.39
CA LYS A 559 34.19 1.81 -21.30
C LYS A 559 32.84 2.49 -21.60
N ASN A 560 32.48 2.62 -22.88
CA ASN A 560 31.25 3.30 -23.31
C ASN A 560 30.60 2.51 -24.44
N PHE A 561 29.83 1.48 -24.10
CA PHE A 561 29.13 0.67 -25.09
C PHE A 561 27.79 1.28 -25.48
N SER A 562 27.58 1.53 -26.77
CA SER A 562 26.32 2.01 -27.33
C SER A 562 26.23 1.64 -28.83
N LEU A 563 25.02 1.64 -29.40
CA LEU A 563 24.84 1.42 -30.83
C LEU A 563 25.69 2.41 -31.66
N LYS A 564 25.79 3.67 -31.20
CA LYS A 564 26.63 4.69 -31.85
C LYS A 564 28.12 4.35 -31.82
N THR A 565 28.63 3.76 -30.74
CA THR A 565 30.02 3.31 -30.66
C THR A 565 30.27 2.13 -31.58
N LEU A 566 29.31 1.19 -31.68
CA LEU A 566 29.35 0.09 -32.65
C LEU A 566 29.35 0.62 -34.09
N ALA A 567 28.41 1.48 -34.44
CA ALA A 567 28.30 2.08 -35.75
C ALA A 567 29.57 2.87 -36.13
N THR A 568 30.17 3.58 -35.18
CA THR A 568 31.44 4.29 -35.38
C THR A 568 32.58 3.32 -35.63
N HIS A 569 32.65 2.20 -34.92
CA HIS A 569 33.67 1.17 -35.12
C HIS A 569 33.51 0.52 -36.50
N ILE A 570 32.29 0.15 -36.87
CA ILE A 570 32.00 -0.42 -38.21
C ILE A 570 32.37 0.57 -39.31
N HIS A 571 32.02 1.84 -39.14
CA HIS A 571 32.33 2.89 -40.13
C HIS A 571 33.84 3.12 -40.34
N ASN A 572 34.63 2.92 -39.30
CA ASN A 572 36.08 3.09 -39.32
C ASN A 572 36.81 1.80 -39.66
N GLY A 573 36.13 0.68 -39.81
CA GLY A 573 36.66 -0.60 -40.22
C GLY A 573 37.05 -0.62 -41.71
N GLU A 574 37.96 -1.54 -42.10
CA GLU A 574 38.34 -1.78 -43.49
C GLU A 574 37.71 -3.12 -43.94
N GLY A 575 37.10 -3.12 -45.13
CA GLY A 575 36.50 -4.30 -45.76
C GLY A 575 35.02 -4.16 -46.09
N ASP A 576 34.39 -5.23 -46.58
CA ASP A 576 32.97 -5.30 -46.87
C ASP A 576 32.19 -5.62 -45.58
N LEU A 577 31.04 -4.95 -45.38
CA LEU A 577 30.16 -5.20 -44.22
C LEU A 577 29.57 -6.61 -44.26
N ASN A 578 29.66 -7.31 -43.16
CA ASN A 578 28.90 -8.55 -42.97
C ASN A 578 27.43 -8.27 -42.65
N ASP A 579 26.58 -9.30 -42.60
CA ASP A 579 25.13 -9.15 -42.38
C ASP A 579 24.83 -8.51 -41.03
N THR A 580 25.60 -8.81 -39.98
CA THR A 580 25.43 -8.26 -38.64
C THR A 580 25.79 -6.77 -38.60
N GLU A 581 26.93 -6.39 -39.20
CA GLU A 581 27.36 -4.99 -39.30
C GLU A 581 26.39 -4.17 -40.15
N THR A 582 25.90 -4.74 -41.25
CA THR A 582 24.88 -4.12 -42.10
C THR A 582 23.62 -3.84 -41.30
N LEU A 583 23.15 -4.81 -40.51
CA LEU A 583 21.95 -4.63 -39.66
C LEU A 583 22.16 -3.55 -38.58
N LEU A 584 23.32 -3.55 -37.91
CA LEU A 584 23.64 -2.54 -36.89
C LEU A 584 23.77 -1.15 -37.47
N MET A 585 24.35 -0.98 -38.64
CA MET A 585 24.40 0.30 -39.37
C MET A 585 23.02 0.79 -39.80
N MET A 586 22.15 -0.10 -40.28
CA MET A 586 20.75 0.23 -40.59
C MET A 586 19.96 0.67 -39.36
N LEU A 587 20.16 0.01 -38.22
CA LEU A 587 19.53 0.38 -36.95
C LEU A 587 20.02 1.76 -36.47
N ASP A 588 21.33 2.04 -36.53
CA ASP A 588 21.87 3.35 -36.17
C ASP A 588 21.30 4.47 -37.06
N GLN A 589 21.23 4.24 -38.36
CA GLN A 589 20.63 5.19 -39.31
C GLN A 589 19.15 5.44 -39.02
N LEU A 590 18.37 4.39 -38.77
CA LEU A 590 16.95 4.50 -38.39
C LEU A 590 16.75 5.27 -37.09
N MET A 591 17.66 5.12 -36.12
CA MET A 591 17.61 5.88 -34.88
C MET A 591 17.99 7.34 -35.05
N GLN A 592 18.94 7.66 -35.91
CA GLN A 592 19.30 9.06 -36.26
C GLN A 592 18.21 9.79 -37.05
N GLU A 593 17.47 9.09 -37.93
CA GLU A 593 16.33 9.67 -38.65
C GLU A 593 15.11 9.94 -37.77
N LYS A 594 15.03 9.32 -36.60
CA LYS A 594 13.93 9.50 -35.63
C LYS A 594 14.26 10.45 -34.48
N ALA A 595 15.49 10.88 -34.34
CA ALA A 595 15.97 11.84 -33.34
C ALA A 595 15.88 13.28 -33.87
#